data_97de848cb4367c10b17a4b4cccc41662
#
_entry.id   97de848cb4367c10b17a4b4cccc41662
#
_cell.length_a   1.000
_cell.length_b   1.000
_cell.length_c   1.000
_cell.angle_alpha   90.00
_cell.angle_beta   90.00
_cell.angle_gamma   90.00
#
_symmetry.space_group_name_H-M   'P 1'
#
loop_
_entity.id
_entity.type
_entity.pdbx_description
1 polymer ?
#
loop_
_entity_poly.entity_id
_entity_poly.type
_entity_poly.pdbx_seq_one_letter_code
_entity_poly.pdbx_strand_id
1 'polypeptide(L)'
;LRDLEQAMEFSLISEGILKSDKVYDYANVLKVRLHSLINSDAAQYFDYPNMISRENYIDNFTRTADGKKAQIVDININYVNDRLAKSITKIISKMIFERACFDTRRGCDPTHIIIEEAHRYVQRDNDIELLGYNIFERITKEGRKYGVILGLITQRPSELSETCISQCTNFIILRTLHPKDLSYIKEMVPNISEEGTRQLKTLQPGNALAFGSAFKVPVEIKFDRPDPEPLSNNSDIVSAWFG
;
A
#
# COMPACT_ATOMS: atom_id res chain seq x y z
N LEU A 1 21.70 -5.86 5.49
CA LEU A 1 22.28 -4.55 5.14
C LEU A 1 23.79 -4.51 5.30
N ARG A 2 24.34 -5.07 6.37
CA ARG A 2 25.81 -5.13 6.60
C ARG A 2 26.51 -5.91 5.49
N ASP A 3 25.94 -7.04 5.05
CA ASP A 3 26.50 -7.83 3.95
C ASP A 3 26.53 -7.04 2.63
N LEU A 4 25.51 -6.20 2.40
CA LEU A 4 25.46 -5.30 1.25
C LEU A 4 26.56 -4.23 1.33
N GLU A 5 26.79 -3.65 2.53
CA GLU A 5 27.86 -2.69 2.75
C GLU A 5 29.23 -3.32 2.48
N GLN A 6 29.49 -4.51 2.99
CA GLN A 6 30.73 -5.26 2.74
C GLN A 6 30.91 -5.62 1.26
N ALA A 7 29.85 -6.07 0.60
CA ALA A 7 29.89 -6.37 -0.83
C ALA A 7 30.21 -5.14 -1.68
N MET A 8 29.63 -3.99 -1.32
CA MET A 8 29.94 -2.70 -1.97
C MET A 8 31.39 -2.30 -1.76
N GLU A 9 31.92 -2.40 -0.55
CA GLU A 9 33.33 -2.10 -0.27
C GLU A 9 34.27 -3.04 -1.05
N PHE A 10 33.96 -4.33 -1.09
CA PHE A 10 34.73 -5.30 -1.85
C PHE A 10 34.73 -4.99 -3.35
N SER A 11 33.56 -4.70 -3.94
CA SER A 11 33.47 -4.36 -5.36
C SER A 11 34.21 -3.07 -5.70
N LEU A 12 34.10 -2.05 -4.86
CA LEU A 12 34.82 -0.78 -5.05
C LEU A 12 36.35 -0.96 -5.04
N ILE A 13 36.85 -1.84 -4.18
CA ILE A 13 38.29 -2.10 -4.03
C ILE A 13 38.78 -3.06 -5.12
N SER A 14 38.09 -4.18 -5.33
CA SER A 14 38.57 -5.28 -6.18
C SER A 14 38.41 -5.03 -7.68
N GLU A 15 37.32 -4.38 -8.09
CA GLU A 15 37.03 -4.16 -9.53
C GLU A 15 37.67 -2.89 -10.08
N GLY A 16 38.38 -2.13 -9.25
CA GLY A 16 39.07 -0.92 -9.68
C GLY A 16 38.15 0.19 -10.24
N ILE A 17 36.88 0.16 -9.84
CA ILE A 17 35.86 1.15 -10.19
C ILE A 17 36.24 2.57 -9.72
N LEU A 18 37.24 2.66 -8.84
CA LEU A 18 37.84 3.91 -8.34
C LEU A 18 38.48 4.80 -9.43
N LYS A 19 38.49 4.38 -10.70
CA LYS A 19 39.07 5.17 -11.80
C LYS A 19 38.19 6.30 -12.30
N SER A 20 36.95 6.41 -11.83
CA SER A 20 36.04 7.50 -12.19
C SER A 20 35.59 8.26 -10.93
N ASP A 21 35.97 9.54 -10.83
CA ASP A 21 35.61 10.40 -9.71
C ASP A 21 34.09 10.43 -9.46
N LYS A 22 33.28 10.45 -10.53
CA LYS A 22 31.82 10.43 -10.42
C LYS A 22 31.27 9.15 -9.79
N VAL A 23 31.81 7.98 -10.16
CA VAL A 23 31.36 6.70 -9.58
C VAL A 23 31.76 6.63 -8.11
N TYR A 24 32.92 7.12 -7.76
CA TYR A 24 33.40 7.21 -6.39
C TYR A 24 32.47 8.08 -5.51
N ASP A 25 32.07 9.25 -6.01
CA ASP A 25 31.16 10.16 -5.32
C ASP A 25 29.79 9.53 -5.11
N TYR A 26 29.21 8.88 -6.12
CA TYR A 26 27.94 8.17 -6.00
C TYR A 26 28.01 7.01 -5.01
N ALA A 27 29.09 6.24 -5.04
CA ALA A 27 29.30 5.13 -4.11
C ALA A 27 29.44 5.63 -2.66
N ASN A 28 30.14 6.72 -2.43
CA ASN A 28 30.24 7.34 -1.11
C ASN A 28 28.89 7.84 -0.59
N VAL A 29 28.10 8.51 -1.43
CA VAL A 29 26.74 8.92 -1.06
C VAL A 29 25.87 7.73 -0.68
N LEU A 30 25.93 6.64 -1.46
CA LEU A 30 25.20 5.43 -1.18
C LEU A 30 25.68 4.77 0.12
N LYS A 31 26.98 4.70 0.34
CA LYS A 31 27.60 4.17 1.57
C LYS A 31 27.15 4.96 2.81
N VAL A 32 27.17 6.29 2.76
CA VAL A 32 26.72 7.14 3.88
C VAL A 32 25.23 6.88 4.17
N ARG A 33 24.39 6.78 3.14
CA ARG A 33 22.96 6.47 3.30
C ARG A 33 22.74 5.07 3.89
N LEU A 34 23.47 4.06 3.40
CA LEU A 34 23.39 2.70 3.91
C LEU A 34 23.85 2.64 5.38
N HIS A 35 24.95 3.29 5.71
CA HIS A 35 25.45 3.38 7.09
C HIS A 35 24.48 4.10 8.03
N SER A 36 23.85 5.16 7.57
CA SER A 36 22.76 5.83 8.31
C SER A 36 21.57 4.90 8.55
N LEU A 37 21.21 4.05 7.60
CA LEU A 37 20.13 3.08 7.73
C LEU A 37 20.49 1.95 8.71
N ILE A 38 21.72 1.43 8.64
CA ILE A 38 22.23 0.37 9.51
C ILE A 38 22.26 0.82 10.99
N ASN A 39 22.55 2.10 11.23
CA ASN A 39 22.64 2.68 12.58
C ASN A 39 21.33 3.32 13.06
N SER A 40 20.25 3.20 12.31
CA SER A 40 18.93 3.70 12.70
C SER A 40 18.03 2.58 13.24
N ASP A 41 16.95 2.96 13.93
CA ASP A 41 15.93 2.01 14.37
C ASP A 41 15.29 1.23 13.21
N ALA A 42 15.42 1.74 11.99
CA ALA A 42 14.96 1.07 10.78
C ALA A 42 15.75 -0.21 10.47
N ALA A 43 16.97 -0.37 10.98
CA ALA A 43 17.80 -1.57 10.75
C ALA A 43 17.10 -2.87 11.15
N GLN A 44 16.32 -2.82 12.24
CA GLN A 44 15.58 -3.99 12.74
C GLN A 44 14.62 -4.62 11.70
N TYR A 45 14.12 -3.84 10.74
CA TYR A 45 13.23 -4.33 9.69
C TYR A 45 13.97 -5.06 8.55
N PHE A 46 15.28 -4.93 8.49
CA PHE A 46 16.14 -5.51 7.46
C PHE A 46 17.15 -6.53 8.01
N ASP A 47 17.21 -6.67 9.33
CA ASP A 47 18.14 -7.60 9.98
C ASP A 47 17.50 -8.98 10.08
N TYR A 48 17.61 -9.76 9.00
CA TYR A 48 17.14 -11.13 8.97
C TYR A 48 18.34 -12.07 9.20
N PRO A 49 18.31 -12.92 10.22
CA PRO A 49 19.48 -13.70 10.63
C PRO A 49 19.91 -14.76 9.61
N ASN A 50 19.04 -15.13 8.68
CA ASN A 50 19.31 -16.13 7.66
C ASN A 50 18.85 -15.68 6.29
N MET A 51 19.54 -16.08 5.23
CA MET A 51 19.03 -15.92 3.87
C MET A 51 17.75 -16.74 3.71
N ILE A 52 16.68 -16.06 3.31
CA ILE A 52 15.38 -16.67 3.04
C ILE A 52 14.97 -16.35 1.60
N SER A 53 14.44 -17.33 0.88
CA SER A 53 13.86 -17.06 -0.43
C SER A 53 12.61 -16.18 -0.32
N ARG A 54 12.31 -15.45 -1.37
CA ARG A 54 11.11 -14.61 -1.44
C ARG A 54 9.84 -15.44 -1.18
N GLU A 55 9.75 -16.62 -1.74
CA GLU A 55 8.64 -17.55 -1.60
C GLU A 55 8.45 -17.96 -0.13
N ASN A 56 9.52 -18.37 0.52
CA ASN A 56 9.50 -18.75 1.94
C ASN A 56 9.16 -17.54 2.84
N TYR A 57 9.64 -16.33 2.48
CA TYR A 57 9.30 -15.14 3.23
C TYR A 57 7.78 -14.86 3.19
N ILE A 58 7.17 -14.90 2.00
CA ILE A 58 5.73 -14.71 1.85
C ILE A 58 4.97 -15.83 2.58
N ASP A 59 5.40 -17.07 2.43
CA ASP A 59 4.76 -18.21 3.11
C ASP A 59 4.79 -18.07 4.62
N ASN A 60 5.90 -17.58 5.18
CA ASN A 60 6.02 -17.42 6.62
C ASN A 60 5.02 -16.39 7.20
N PHE A 61 4.86 -15.23 6.55
CA PHE A 61 3.92 -14.25 7.09
C PHE A 61 2.45 -14.50 6.68
N THR A 62 2.19 -15.39 5.72
CA THR A 62 0.84 -15.80 5.34
C THR A 62 0.37 -17.09 6.04
N ARG A 63 1.14 -17.62 6.98
CA ARG A 63 0.77 -18.78 7.77
C ARG A 63 0.50 -18.41 9.21
N THR A 64 -0.45 -19.11 9.79
CA THR A 64 -0.73 -19.07 11.23
C THR A 64 0.33 -19.86 12.01
N ALA A 65 0.37 -19.71 13.34
CA ALA A 65 1.33 -20.41 14.19
C ALA A 65 1.24 -21.94 14.10
N ASP A 66 0.07 -22.49 13.77
CA ASP A 66 -0.15 -23.92 13.53
C ASP A 66 0.19 -24.37 12.09
N GLY A 67 0.80 -23.47 11.30
CA GLY A 67 1.27 -23.75 9.94
C GLY A 67 0.19 -23.73 8.84
N LYS A 68 -1.05 -23.44 9.18
CA LYS A 68 -2.14 -23.31 8.19
C LYS A 68 -2.04 -21.98 7.46
N LYS A 69 -2.59 -21.91 6.27
CA LYS A 69 -2.70 -20.67 5.52
C LYS A 69 -3.68 -19.72 6.24
N ALA A 70 -3.21 -18.50 6.53
CA ALA A 70 -4.06 -17.45 7.09
C ALA A 70 -5.03 -16.95 6.01
N GLN A 71 -6.28 -16.74 6.39
CA GLN A 71 -7.27 -16.10 5.51
C GLN A 71 -7.11 -14.59 5.48
N ILE A 72 -6.70 -14.01 6.60
CA ILE A 72 -6.45 -12.57 6.76
C ILE A 72 -5.09 -12.41 7.42
N VAL A 73 -4.29 -11.51 6.87
CA VAL A 73 -3.00 -11.09 7.43
C VAL A 73 -3.05 -9.59 7.62
N ASP A 74 -2.98 -9.15 8.86
CA ASP A 74 -2.89 -7.73 9.21
C ASP A 74 -1.41 -7.35 9.39
N ILE A 75 -0.97 -6.33 8.66
CA ILE A 75 0.39 -5.79 8.71
C ILE A 75 0.32 -4.38 9.28
N ASN A 76 0.50 -4.27 10.59
CA ASN A 76 0.49 -2.99 11.29
C ASN A 76 1.80 -2.24 11.09
N ILE A 77 1.75 -1.10 10.38
CA ILE A 77 2.88 -0.22 10.10
C ILE A 77 2.77 1.17 10.75
N ASN A 78 1.88 1.34 11.73
CA ASN A 78 1.62 2.63 12.37
C ASN A 78 2.84 3.27 13.04
N TYR A 79 3.76 2.46 13.56
CA TYR A 79 4.96 2.94 14.26
C TYR A 79 6.18 3.02 13.34
N VAL A 80 6.01 2.76 12.06
CA VAL A 80 7.09 2.80 11.08
C VAL A 80 7.17 4.21 10.48
N ASN A 81 8.39 4.72 10.30
CA ASN A 81 8.60 6.00 9.61
C ASN A 81 7.92 5.99 8.23
N ASP A 82 7.26 7.08 7.84
CA ASP A 82 6.44 7.19 6.62
C ASP A 82 7.18 6.74 5.35
N ARG A 83 8.45 7.12 5.20
CA ARG A 83 9.25 6.75 4.03
C ARG A 83 9.48 5.24 3.97
N LEU A 84 9.78 4.65 5.12
CA LEU A 84 9.99 3.22 5.24
C LEU A 84 8.69 2.44 5.08
N ALA A 85 7.61 2.90 5.72
CA ALA A 85 6.27 2.33 5.59
C ALA A 85 5.83 2.27 4.11
N LYS A 86 6.05 3.36 3.36
CA LYS A 86 5.79 3.42 1.91
C LYS A 86 6.62 2.39 1.14
N SER A 87 7.90 2.24 1.47
CA SER A 87 8.79 1.26 0.83
C SER A 87 8.37 -0.17 1.14
N ILE A 88 8.07 -0.48 2.40
CA ILE A 88 7.62 -1.80 2.85
C ILE A 88 6.31 -2.19 2.13
N THR A 89 5.34 -1.29 2.10
CA THR A 89 4.04 -1.53 1.44
C THR A 89 4.24 -1.86 -0.04
N LYS A 90 5.10 -1.12 -0.74
CA LYS A 90 5.42 -1.38 -2.15
C LYS A 90 6.15 -2.71 -2.36
N ILE A 91 7.13 -3.01 -1.52
CA ILE A 91 7.91 -4.24 -1.61
C ILE A 91 7.01 -5.47 -1.37
N ILE A 92 6.21 -5.47 -0.31
CA ILE A 92 5.30 -6.58 -0.01
C ILE A 92 4.28 -6.76 -1.15
N SER A 93 3.66 -5.67 -1.61
CA SER A 93 2.71 -5.72 -2.73
C SER A 93 3.35 -6.27 -4.00
N LYS A 94 4.60 -5.86 -4.29
CA LYS A 94 5.39 -6.38 -5.42
C LYS A 94 5.68 -7.87 -5.27
N MET A 95 6.11 -8.30 -4.11
CA MET A 95 6.42 -9.72 -3.86
C MET A 95 5.19 -10.60 -4.03
N ILE A 96 4.04 -10.19 -3.50
CA ILE A 96 2.75 -10.91 -3.66
C ILE A 96 2.37 -10.97 -5.14
N PHE A 97 2.42 -9.85 -5.84
CA PHE A 97 2.05 -9.77 -7.24
C PHE A 97 2.98 -10.62 -8.12
N GLU A 98 4.29 -10.53 -7.95
CA GLU A 98 5.25 -11.33 -8.71
C GLU A 98 5.08 -12.83 -8.44
N ARG A 99 4.85 -13.24 -7.18
CA ARG A 99 4.54 -14.62 -6.86
C ARG A 99 3.33 -15.12 -7.66
N ALA A 100 2.25 -14.34 -7.69
CA ALA A 100 1.05 -14.69 -8.45
C ALA A 100 1.31 -14.74 -9.97
N CYS A 101 2.19 -13.87 -10.49
CA CYS A 101 2.58 -13.88 -11.91
C CYS A 101 3.35 -15.14 -12.32
N PHE A 102 4.19 -15.66 -11.41
CA PHE A 102 5.02 -16.84 -11.67
C PHE A 102 4.29 -18.16 -11.38
N ASP A 103 3.14 -18.15 -10.71
CA ASP A 103 2.36 -19.37 -10.52
C ASP A 103 1.77 -19.86 -11.85
N THR A 104 2.13 -21.07 -12.23
CA THR A 104 1.66 -21.70 -13.46
C THR A 104 0.14 -21.90 -13.47
N ARG A 105 -0.47 -22.01 -12.31
CA ARG A 105 -1.91 -22.15 -12.11
C ARG A 105 -2.57 -20.79 -11.87
N ARG A 106 -2.46 -19.91 -12.80
CA ARG A 106 -2.91 -18.51 -12.70
C ARG A 106 -4.26 -18.35 -11.99
N GLY A 107 -4.28 -17.51 -10.96
CA GLY A 107 -5.49 -17.16 -10.22
C GLY A 107 -6.04 -18.27 -9.30
N CYS A 108 -5.33 -19.38 -9.09
CA CYS A 108 -5.77 -20.44 -8.18
C CYS A 108 -5.69 -20.03 -6.69
N ASP A 109 -4.92 -19.01 -6.39
CA ASP A 109 -4.73 -18.48 -5.04
C ASP A 109 -5.03 -16.96 -5.02
N PRO A 110 -6.32 -16.58 -5.11
CA PRO A 110 -6.69 -15.17 -5.19
C PRO A 110 -6.32 -14.44 -3.90
N THR A 111 -5.68 -13.29 -4.07
CA THR A 111 -5.21 -12.46 -2.97
C THR A 111 -5.75 -11.04 -3.11
N HIS A 112 -6.39 -10.52 -2.05
CA HIS A 112 -6.79 -9.14 -1.95
C HIS A 112 -5.76 -8.36 -1.13
N ILE A 113 -5.15 -7.35 -1.71
CA ILE A 113 -4.30 -6.40 -1.02
C ILE A 113 -5.16 -5.19 -0.67
N ILE A 114 -5.44 -4.99 0.61
CA ILE A 114 -6.22 -3.85 1.09
C ILE A 114 -5.24 -2.86 1.73
N ILE A 115 -5.25 -1.62 1.27
CA ILE A 115 -4.38 -0.56 1.76
C ILE A 115 -5.24 0.50 2.43
N GLU A 116 -5.12 0.60 3.76
CA GLU A 116 -5.68 1.68 4.55
C GLU A 116 -4.84 2.95 4.41
N GLU A 117 -5.47 4.12 4.52
CA GLU A 117 -4.85 5.43 4.29
C GLU A 117 -4.03 5.46 2.99
N ALA A 118 -4.63 4.90 1.94
CA ALA A 118 -3.96 4.64 0.66
C ALA A 118 -3.30 5.89 0.05
N HIS A 119 -3.79 7.10 0.38
CA HIS A 119 -3.17 8.36 -0.05
C HIS A 119 -1.73 8.54 0.44
N ARG A 120 -1.29 7.83 1.49
CA ARG A 120 0.10 7.85 1.96
C ARG A 120 1.02 7.01 1.07
N TYR A 121 0.50 5.98 0.42
CA TYR A 121 1.30 4.92 -0.23
C TYR A 121 1.12 4.87 -1.75
N VAL A 122 -0.09 5.16 -2.23
CA VAL A 122 -0.51 4.99 -3.64
C VAL A 122 -0.61 6.35 -4.32
N GLN A 123 0.44 7.16 -4.20
CA GLN A 123 0.52 8.48 -4.82
C GLN A 123 1.07 8.38 -6.25
N ARG A 124 0.91 9.47 -7.01
CA ARG A 124 1.64 9.68 -8.26
C ARG A 124 3.12 9.94 -7.90
N ASP A 125 3.95 8.93 -8.05
CA ASP A 125 5.34 8.95 -7.61
C ASP A 125 6.34 9.06 -8.75
N ASN A 126 7.48 9.68 -8.45
CA ASN A 126 8.71 9.63 -9.25
C ASN A 126 9.44 8.27 -9.16
N ASP A 127 8.87 7.28 -8.49
CA ASP A 127 9.45 5.92 -8.37
C ASP A 127 9.61 5.20 -9.72
N ILE A 128 8.98 5.73 -10.76
CA ILE A 128 9.18 5.28 -12.15
C ILE A 128 10.66 5.38 -12.55
N GLU A 129 11.38 6.38 -12.04
CA GLU A 129 12.80 6.55 -12.30
C GLU A 129 13.66 5.48 -11.62
N LEU A 130 13.24 4.96 -10.47
CA LEU A 130 13.98 3.97 -9.68
C LEU A 130 13.59 2.53 -9.97
N LEU A 131 12.30 2.25 -10.14
CA LEU A 131 11.74 0.89 -10.29
C LEU A 131 11.22 0.61 -11.72
N GLY A 132 11.22 1.61 -12.59
CA GLY A 132 10.69 1.51 -13.95
C GLY A 132 9.16 1.51 -14.04
N TYR A 133 8.44 1.34 -12.91
CA TYR A 133 6.97 1.34 -12.86
C TYR A 133 6.43 1.50 -11.44
N ASN A 134 5.18 1.98 -11.33
CA ASN A 134 4.45 1.98 -10.07
C ASN A 134 3.74 0.63 -9.89
N ILE A 135 4.07 -0.10 -8.82
CA ILE A 135 3.52 -1.45 -8.56
C ILE A 135 2.00 -1.44 -8.41
N PHE A 136 1.42 -0.44 -7.79
CA PHE A 136 -0.02 -0.35 -7.57
C PHE A 136 -0.76 -0.13 -8.88
N GLU A 137 -0.24 0.73 -9.76
CA GLU A 137 -0.80 0.92 -11.10
C GLU A 137 -0.71 -0.36 -11.93
N ARG A 138 0.35 -1.13 -11.77
CA ARG A 138 0.49 -2.41 -12.44
C ARG A 138 -0.51 -3.44 -11.91
N ILE A 139 -0.70 -3.52 -10.59
CA ILE A 139 -1.68 -4.41 -10.00
C ILE A 139 -3.10 -4.05 -10.45
N THR A 140 -3.46 -2.76 -10.50
CA THR A 140 -4.79 -2.35 -10.95
C THR A 140 -5.05 -2.69 -12.42
N LYS A 141 -4.04 -2.61 -13.28
CA LYS A 141 -4.15 -2.93 -14.72
C LYS A 141 -4.14 -4.43 -15.02
N GLU A 142 -3.31 -5.19 -14.32
CA GLU A 142 -2.98 -6.59 -14.69
C GLU A 142 -3.39 -7.60 -13.61
N GLY A 143 -3.59 -7.18 -12.36
CA GLY A 143 -3.76 -8.07 -11.20
C GLY A 143 -4.85 -9.09 -11.38
N ARG A 144 -5.97 -8.71 -12.01
CA ARG A 144 -7.09 -9.61 -12.30
C ARG A 144 -6.66 -10.88 -13.05
N LYS A 145 -5.68 -10.79 -13.95
CA LYS A 145 -5.18 -11.94 -14.74
C LYS A 145 -4.49 -12.99 -13.87
N TYR A 146 -3.98 -12.55 -12.71
CA TYR A 146 -3.18 -13.36 -11.80
C TYR A 146 -3.90 -13.62 -10.46
N GLY A 147 -5.13 -13.15 -10.32
CA GLY A 147 -5.90 -13.30 -9.10
C GLY A 147 -5.49 -12.32 -7.99
N VAL A 148 -4.79 -11.24 -8.30
CA VAL A 148 -4.44 -10.19 -7.33
C VAL A 148 -5.36 -8.99 -7.53
N ILE A 149 -6.06 -8.60 -6.46
CA ILE A 149 -7.01 -7.49 -6.45
C ILE A 149 -6.53 -6.46 -5.43
N LEU A 150 -6.63 -5.18 -5.80
CA LEU A 150 -6.27 -4.06 -4.94
C LEU A 150 -7.52 -3.39 -4.41
N GLY A 151 -7.62 -3.26 -3.08
CA GLY A 151 -8.60 -2.43 -2.37
C GLY A 151 -7.92 -1.20 -1.79
N LEU A 152 -8.45 -0.02 -2.08
CA LEU A 152 -7.91 1.26 -1.61
C LEU A 152 -8.92 1.92 -0.67
N ILE A 153 -8.51 2.19 0.56
CA ILE A 153 -9.30 2.92 1.55
C ILE A 153 -8.60 4.25 1.81
N THR A 154 -9.29 5.36 1.63
CA THR A 154 -8.70 6.68 1.79
C THR A 154 -9.73 7.73 2.18
N GLN A 155 -9.30 8.71 2.96
CA GLN A 155 -10.04 9.93 3.27
C GLN A 155 -9.71 11.07 2.30
N ARG A 156 -8.67 10.90 1.45
CA ARG A 156 -8.16 11.92 0.53
C ARG A 156 -8.00 11.37 -0.89
N PRO A 157 -9.09 11.11 -1.59
CA PRO A 157 -9.04 10.52 -2.93
C PRO A 157 -8.25 11.39 -3.93
N SER A 158 -8.25 12.72 -3.77
CA SER A 158 -7.51 13.63 -4.64
C SER A 158 -5.97 13.54 -4.54
N GLU A 159 -5.45 12.80 -3.57
CA GLU A 159 -4.02 12.56 -3.40
C GLU A 159 -3.57 11.20 -3.98
N LEU A 160 -4.51 10.35 -4.38
CA LEU A 160 -4.21 9.04 -4.99
C LEU A 160 -3.73 9.18 -6.45
N SER A 161 -3.04 8.13 -6.93
CA SER A 161 -2.73 8.01 -8.35
C SER A 161 -4.01 7.96 -9.19
N GLU A 162 -4.14 8.87 -10.15
CA GLU A 162 -5.25 8.92 -11.10
C GLU A 162 -5.38 7.61 -11.88
N THR A 163 -4.25 7.01 -12.25
CA THR A 163 -4.21 5.71 -12.93
C THR A 163 -4.84 4.62 -12.06
N CYS A 164 -4.54 4.58 -10.76
CA CYS A 164 -5.13 3.58 -9.87
C CYS A 164 -6.63 3.76 -9.75
N ILE A 165 -7.10 4.99 -9.55
CA ILE A 165 -8.55 5.27 -9.40
C ILE A 165 -9.31 4.97 -10.69
N SER A 166 -8.81 5.39 -11.86
CA SER A 166 -9.46 5.15 -13.14
C SER A 166 -9.61 3.66 -13.50
N GLN A 167 -8.78 2.80 -12.90
CA GLN A 167 -8.87 1.34 -13.07
C GLN A 167 -9.74 0.66 -11.99
N CYS A 168 -10.18 1.37 -10.97
CA CYS A 168 -11.14 0.84 -10.01
C CYS A 168 -12.49 0.60 -10.69
N THR A 169 -13.06 -0.57 -10.44
CA THR A 169 -14.34 -0.97 -11.06
C THR A 169 -15.53 -0.75 -10.14
N ASN A 170 -15.31 -0.67 -8.85
CA ASN A 170 -16.34 -0.48 -7.83
C ASN A 170 -15.92 0.59 -6.84
N PHE A 171 -16.87 1.38 -6.41
CA PHE A 171 -16.68 2.49 -5.50
C PHE A 171 -17.71 2.44 -4.38
N ILE A 172 -17.26 2.66 -3.16
CA ILE A 172 -18.08 2.85 -1.97
C ILE A 172 -17.62 4.16 -1.34
N ILE A 173 -18.44 5.20 -1.44
CA ILE A 173 -18.08 6.54 -1.01
C ILE A 173 -18.97 6.94 0.15
N LEU A 174 -18.34 7.15 1.31
CA LEU A 174 -18.98 7.69 2.50
C LEU A 174 -19.13 9.21 2.39
N ARG A 175 -19.70 9.83 3.42
CA ARG A 175 -19.88 11.28 3.44
C ARG A 175 -18.56 12.02 3.20
N THR A 176 -18.53 12.82 2.15
CA THR A 176 -17.38 13.62 1.75
C THR A 176 -17.78 15.09 1.67
N LEU A 177 -17.09 15.96 2.39
CA LEU A 177 -17.40 17.39 2.49
C LEU A 177 -16.38 18.28 1.80
N HIS A 178 -15.13 17.83 1.67
CA HIS A 178 -14.05 18.65 1.14
C HIS A 178 -14.27 18.93 -0.37
N PRO A 179 -14.32 20.20 -0.81
CA PRO A 179 -14.67 20.54 -2.19
C PRO A 179 -13.74 19.96 -3.25
N LYS A 180 -12.42 19.90 -2.96
CA LYS A 180 -11.41 19.34 -3.86
C LYS A 180 -11.66 17.85 -4.10
N ASP A 181 -11.94 17.10 -3.05
CA ASP A 181 -12.20 15.66 -3.16
C ASP A 181 -13.51 15.38 -3.89
N LEU A 182 -14.54 16.17 -3.64
CA LEU A 182 -15.80 16.07 -4.37
C LEU A 182 -15.66 16.37 -5.88
N SER A 183 -14.89 17.41 -6.22
CA SER A 183 -14.59 17.72 -7.62
C SER A 183 -13.80 16.61 -8.29
N TYR A 184 -12.82 16.06 -7.57
CA TYR A 184 -12.01 14.95 -8.03
C TYR A 184 -12.84 13.68 -8.23
N ILE A 185 -13.70 13.33 -7.27
CA ILE A 185 -14.63 12.19 -7.39
C ILE A 185 -15.53 12.37 -8.62
N LYS A 186 -16.08 13.56 -8.83
CA LYS A 186 -16.93 13.88 -9.99
C LYS A 186 -16.21 13.68 -11.32
N GLU A 187 -14.94 14.05 -11.38
CA GLU A 187 -14.12 13.98 -12.59
C GLU A 187 -13.62 12.56 -12.89
N MET A 188 -13.15 11.87 -11.85
CA MET A 188 -12.42 10.60 -12.01
C MET A 188 -13.31 9.36 -11.93
N VAL A 189 -14.49 9.48 -11.31
CA VAL A 189 -15.36 8.32 -11.11
C VAL A 189 -16.39 8.23 -12.25
N PRO A 190 -16.35 7.15 -13.03
CA PRO A 190 -17.29 6.98 -14.13
C PRO A 190 -18.75 6.95 -13.64
N ASN A 191 -19.63 7.65 -14.34
CA ASN A 191 -21.08 7.60 -14.16
C ASN A 191 -21.65 8.15 -12.84
N ILE A 192 -20.88 8.91 -12.06
CA ILE A 192 -21.47 9.64 -10.94
C ILE A 192 -22.24 10.85 -11.45
N SER A 193 -23.53 10.93 -11.13
CA SER A 193 -24.37 12.08 -11.49
C SER A 193 -24.08 13.30 -10.59
N GLU A 194 -24.53 14.48 -11.03
CA GLU A 194 -24.49 15.68 -10.16
C GLU A 194 -25.32 15.48 -8.89
N GLU A 195 -26.45 14.78 -9.01
CA GLU A 195 -27.29 14.44 -7.87
C GLU A 195 -26.55 13.52 -6.89
N GLY A 196 -25.87 12.46 -7.38
CA GLY A 196 -25.03 11.60 -6.57
C GLY A 196 -23.93 12.37 -5.84
N THR A 197 -23.29 13.33 -6.51
CA THR A 197 -22.28 14.19 -5.87
C THR A 197 -22.88 15.08 -4.77
N ARG A 198 -24.11 15.56 -4.94
CA ARG A 198 -24.83 16.31 -3.88
C ARG A 198 -25.18 15.41 -2.70
N GLN A 199 -25.66 14.20 -2.96
CA GLN A 199 -25.99 13.21 -1.92
C GLN A 199 -24.79 12.90 -1.02
N LEU A 200 -23.57 12.83 -1.58
CA LEU A 200 -22.36 12.58 -0.78
C LEU A 200 -22.15 13.57 0.36
N LYS A 201 -22.62 14.81 0.24
CA LYS A 201 -22.52 15.81 1.31
C LYS A 201 -23.50 15.59 2.45
N THR A 202 -24.63 14.95 2.17
CA THR A 202 -25.77 14.82 3.09
C THR A 202 -25.90 13.42 3.69
N LEU A 203 -25.04 12.48 3.30
CA LEU A 203 -25.03 11.12 3.85
C LEU A 203 -24.90 11.13 5.36
N GLN A 204 -25.72 10.32 6.01
CA GLN A 204 -25.62 10.09 7.46
C GLN A 204 -24.41 9.20 7.78
N PRO A 205 -23.85 9.28 8.99
CA PRO A 205 -22.83 8.35 9.44
C PRO A 205 -23.27 6.89 9.26
N GLY A 206 -22.39 6.07 8.69
CA GLY A 206 -22.67 4.67 8.37
C GLY A 206 -23.38 4.45 7.03
N ASN A 207 -23.79 5.51 6.33
CA ASN A 207 -24.33 5.40 4.97
C ASN A 207 -23.23 5.69 3.94
N ALA A 208 -23.33 5.04 2.78
CA ALA A 208 -22.43 5.23 1.65
C ALA A 208 -23.18 5.16 0.33
N LEU A 209 -22.65 5.82 -0.69
CA LEU A 209 -23.06 5.65 -2.07
C LEU A 209 -22.18 4.58 -2.72
N ALA A 210 -22.79 3.48 -3.16
CA ALA A 210 -22.10 2.37 -3.82
C ALA A 210 -22.48 2.30 -5.30
N PHE A 211 -21.49 2.12 -6.17
CA PHE A 211 -21.69 2.00 -7.61
C PHE A 211 -20.48 1.34 -8.29
N GLY A 212 -20.65 0.95 -9.53
CA GLY A 212 -19.65 0.26 -10.33
C GLY A 212 -20.18 -1.04 -10.91
N SER A 213 -19.29 -1.90 -11.36
CA SER A 213 -19.67 -3.15 -12.07
C SER A 213 -20.43 -4.15 -11.20
N ALA A 214 -20.30 -4.09 -9.88
CA ALA A 214 -21.02 -4.95 -8.93
C ALA A 214 -22.47 -4.46 -8.70
N PHE A 215 -22.82 -3.26 -9.13
CA PHE A 215 -24.12 -2.64 -8.89
C PHE A 215 -24.80 -2.33 -10.21
N LYS A 216 -26.10 -2.66 -10.37
CA LYS A 216 -26.85 -2.34 -11.59
C LYS A 216 -27.06 -0.83 -11.76
N VAL A 217 -27.21 -0.12 -10.65
CA VAL A 217 -27.38 1.34 -10.56
C VAL A 217 -26.66 1.83 -9.31
N PRO A 218 -26.26 3.12 -9.24
CA PRO A 218 -25.82 3.70 -7.98
C PRO A 218 -26.88 3.54 -6.90
N VAL A 219 -26.47 3.08 -5.71
CA VAL A 219 -27.36 2.78 -4.59
C VAL A 219 -26.80 3.33 -3.29
N GLU A 220 -27.66 3.95 -2.49
CA GLU A 220 -27.31 4.27 -1.11
C GLU A 220 -27.42 3.00 -0.27
N ILE A 221 -26.34 2.68 0.43
CA ILE A 221 -26.26 1.53 1.35
C ILE A 221 -26.03 2.03 2.76
N LYS A 222 -26.49 1.27 3.74
CA LYS A 222 -26.20 1.46 5.14
C LYS A 222 -25.38 0.28 5.64
N PHE A 223 -24.25 0.57 6.27
CA PHE A 223 -23.44 -0.45 6.92
C PHE A 223 -24.06 -0.83 8.26
N ASP A 224 -24.12 -2.12 8.53
CA ASP A 224 -24.40 -2.63 9.86
C ASP A 224 -23.23 -2.33 10.81
N ARG A 225 -23.52 -2.22 12.09
CA ARG A 225 -22.44 -2.15 13.07
C ARG A 225 -21.74 -3.49 13.13
N PRO A 226 -20.39 -3.51 13.20
CA PRO A 226 -19.66 -4.77 13.33
C PRO A 226 -19.97 -5.41 14.69
N ASP A 227 -20.06 -6.74 14.69
CA ASP A 227 -20.19 -7.56 15.89
C ASP A 227 -19.08 -8.62 15.88
N PRO A 228 -18.14 -8.63 16.83
CA PRO A 228 -18.04 -7.72 18.00
C PRO A 228 -17.68 -6.27 17.61
N GLU A 229 -18.05 -5.32 18.45
CA GLU A 229 -17.66 -3.92 18.26
C GLU A 229 -16.13 -3.78 18.25
N PRO A 230 -15.57 -2.91 17.37
CA PRO A 230 -14.14 -2.69 17.34
C PRO A 230 -13.64 -2.06 18.64
N LEU A 231 -12.49 -2.53 19.13
CA LEU A 231 -11.84 -2.03 20.35
C LEU A 231 -11.23 -0.63 20.19
N SER A 232 -11.50 0.08 19.10
CA SER A 232 -11.03 1.45 18.86
C SER A 232 -11.89 2.44 19.65
N ASN A 233 -11.37 2.93 20.76
CA ASN A 233 -12.00 4.01 21.52
C ASN A 233 -11.33 5.34 21.20
N ASN A 234 -12.12 6.37 20.94
CA ASN A 234 -11.64 7.74 21.05
C ASN A 234 -11.24 8.02 22.50
N SER A 235 -10.16 8.77 22.71
CA SER A 235 -9.82 9.23 24.05
C SER A 235 -10.99 10.05 24.60
N ASP A 236 -11.49 9.69 25.79
CA ASP A 236 -12.49 10.48 26.49
C ASP A 236 -11.81 11.69 27.14
N ILE A 237 -11.68 12.75 26.32
CA ILE A 237 -11.05 14.00 26.74
C ILE A 237 -11.82 14.67 27.88
N VAL A 238 -13.15 14.51 27.89
CA VAL A 238 -14.01 15.12 28.93
C VAL A 238 -13.73 14.48 30.27
N SER A 239 -13.75 13.15 30.36
CA SER A 239 -13.37 12.43 31.57
C SER A 239 -11.94 12.66 32.01
N ALA A 240 -11.01 12.79 31.05
CA ALA A 240 -9.60 13.04 31.35
C ALA A 240 -9.33 14.46 31.91
N TRP A 241 -10.16 15.45 31.55
CA TRP A 241 -9.97 16.84 32.00
C TRP A 241 -10.86 17.25 33.15
N PHE A 242 -12.03 16.65 33.31
CA PHE A 242 -13.07 17.08 34.25
C PHE A 242 -13.57 15.96 35.17
N GLY A 243 -13.01 14.73 35.06
CA GLY A 243 -13.33 13.56 35.88
C GLY A 243 -12.53 13.44 37.18
#